data_6ec26a5a9753370032bd679c1d8e25e6
#
_entry.id   6ec26a5a9753370032bd679c1d8e25e6
#
_cell.length_a   1.000
_cell.length_b   1.000
_cell.length_c   1.000
_cell.angle_alpha   90.00
_cell.angle_beta   90.00
_cell.angle_gamma   90.00
#
_symmetry.space_group_name_H-M   'P 1'
#
loop_
_entity.id
_entity.type
_entity.pdbx_description
1 polymer ?
#
loop_
_entity_poly.entity_id
_entity_poly.type
_entity_poly.pdbx_seq_one_letter_code
_entity_poly.pdbx_strand_id
1 'polypeptide(L)'
;MKINVKSVTVRNFLSYGNSENTYNFEKGIDIIIAPNGAGKSSITLDALMFGFYGKPYRKIKLSSLQNHINNKEMRVNIKFTKNNDEYEIHRGMNPSVFKIFKNGDLIDEYANIKDYQKMLEESIIETSEKTFRNLIVL
;
A
#
# COMPACT_ATOMS: atom_id res chain seq x y z
N MET A 1 -2.74 18.27 -1.56
CA MET A 1 -1.68 17.26 -1.61
C MET A 1 -2.05 16.19 -2.62
N LYS A 2 -1.13 15.77 -3.42
CA LYS A 2 -1.42 14.84 -4.50
C LYS A 2 -0.36 13.74 -4.57
N ILE A 3 -0.77 12.51 -4.37
CA ILE A 3 0.07 11.33 -4.55
C ILE A 3 -0.37 10.63 -5.82
N ASN A 4 0.57 10.35 -6.69
CA ASN A 4 0.31 9.64 -7.94
C ASN A 4 0.87 8.22 -7.83
N VAL A 5 -0.02 7.23 -7.75
CA VAL A 5 0.37 5.83 -7.63
C VAL A 5 0.74 5.28 -9.01
N LYS A 6 1.95 4.76 -9.14
CA LYS A 6 2.48 4.23 -10.39
C LYS A 6 2.26 2.74 -10.54
N SER A 7 2.45 1.98 -9.49
CA SER A 7 2.24 0.53 -9.54
C SER A 7 1.97 -0.05 -8.16
N VAL A 8 1.32 -1.20 -8.16
CA VAL A 8 1.07 -2.00 -6.97
C VAL A 8 1.43 -3.45 -7.28
N THR A 9 2.26 -4.05 -6.45
CA THR A 9 2.66 -5.46 -6.57
C THR A 9 2.17 -6.21 -5.34
N VAL A 10 1.53 -7.36 -5.55
CA VAL A 10 1.02 -8.19 -4.45
C VAL A 10 1.53 -9.62 -4.58
N ARG A 11 1.76 -10.27 -3.44
CA ARG A 11 2.16 -11.68 -3.33
C ARG A 11 1.51 -12.28 -2.10
N ASN A 12 0.90 -13.45 -2.26
CA ASN A 12 0.18 -14.13 -1.16
C ASN A 12 -0.81 -13.20 -0.46
N PHE A 13 -1.48 -12.38 -1.25
CA PHE A 13 -2.41 -11.36 -0.77
C PHE A 13 -3.82 -11.71 -1.24
N LEU A 14 -4.74 -11.94 -0.32
CA LEU A 14 -6.11 -12.37 -0.59
C LEU A 14 -6.11 -13.64 -1.46
N SER A 15 -6.70 -13.60 -2.64
CA SER A 15 -6.74 -14.75 -3.56
C SER A 15 -5.48 -14.91 -4.41
N TYR A 16 -4.56 -13.94 -4.37
CA TYR A 16 -3.31 -14.02 -5.11
C TYR A 16 -2.32 -14.93 -4.41
N GLY A 17 -1.72 -15.84 -5.17
CA GLY A 17 -0.77 -16.82 -4.65
C GLY A 17 0.67 -16.32 -4.57
N ASN A 18 1.59 -17.27 -4.59
CA ASN A 18 3.01 -17.02 -4.33
C ASN A 18 3.74 -16.26 -5.45
N SER A 19 3.18 -16.17 -6.64
CA SER A 19 3.77 -15.39 -7.73
C SER A 19 3.43 -13.92 -7.56
N GLU A 20 4.39 -13.06 -7.86
CA GLU A 20 4.16 -11.62 -7.80
C GLU A 20 3.23 -11.19 -8.93
N ASN A 21 2.24 -10.38 -8.60
CA ASN A 21 1.33 -9.78 -9.57
C ASN A 21 1.45 -8.27 -9.46
N THR A 22 1.80 -7.61 -10.58
CA THR A 22 2.03 -6.17 -10.61
C THR A 22 0.99 -5.50 -11.50
N TYR A 23 0.34 -4.48 -10.93
CA TYR A 23 -0.56 -3.61 -11.66
C TYR A 23 0.16 -2.30 -11.93
N ASN A 24 0.44 -2.03 -13.21
CA ASN A 24 1.06 -0.79 -13.64
C ASN A 24 -0.02 0.17 -14.14
N PHE A 25 0.01 1.40 -13.68
CA PHE A 25 -0.92 2.43 -14.10
C PHE A 25 -0.16 3.40 -15.01
N GLU A 26 -0.34 3.31 -16.32
CA GLU A 26 0.42 4.07 -17.30
C GLU A 26 0.48 5.56 -17.00
N LYS A 27 -0.66 6.14 -16.61
CA LYS A 27 -0.74 7.56 -16.26
C LYS A 27 -0.69 7.78 -14.76
N GLY A 28 -0.51 6.72 -13.98
CA GLY A 28 -0.62 6.76 -12.54
C GLY A 28 -2.07 6.88 -12.08
N ILE A 29 -2.28 6.73 -10.78
CA ILE A 29 -3.59 6.95 -10.15
C ILE A 29 -3.42 8.02 -9.09
N ASP A 30 -4.13 9.14 -9.25
CA ASP A 30 -4.23 10.13 -8.22
C ASP A 30 -5.14 9.59 -7.13
N ILE A 31 -4.69 9.67 -5.88
CA ILE A 31 -5.47 9.12 -4.76
C ILE A 31 -6.85 9.77 -4.65
N ILE A 32 -6.96 11.03 -5.05
CA ILE A 32 -8.23 11.75 -4.99
C ILE A 32 -9.22 11.27 -6.07
N ILE A 33 -8.72 10.66 -7.15
CA ILE A 33 -9.54 10.18 -8.24
C ILE A 33 -9.25 8.69 -8.45
N ALA A 34 -9.87 7.85 -7.64
CA ALA A 34 -9.76 6.41 -7.84
C ALA A 34 -10.61 6.03 -9.05
N PRO A 35 -10.04 5.40 -10.08
CA PRO A 35 -10.85 4.96 -11.20
C PRO A 35 -11.85 3.90 -10.75
N ASN A 36 -13.10 4.09 -11.13
CA ASN A 36 -14.15 3.09 -10.91
C ASN A 36 -14.00 1.95 -11.90
N GLY A 37 -12.84 1.31 -11.88
CA GLY A 37 -12.61 0.14 -12.72
C GLY A 37 -13.14 -1.09 -12.02
N ALA A 38 -14.13 -1.72 -12.57
CA ALA A 38 -14.71 -2.93 -12.02
C ALA A 38 -13.62 -3.98 -11.74
N GLY A 39 -13.64 -4.59 -10.58
CA GLY A 39 -12.77 -5.70 -10.22
C GLY A 39 -11.35 -5.32 -9.85
N LYS A 40 -10.71 -4.47 -10.62
CA LYS A 40 -9.32 -4.04 -10.34
C LYS A 40 -9.24 -3.08 -9.17
N SER A 41 -10.24 -2.21 -9.03
CA SER A 41 -10.26 -1.22 -7.96
C SER A 41 -10.34 -1.85 -6.57
N SER A 42 -11.00 -2.99 -6.43
CA SER A 42 -11.12 -3.68 -5.16
C SER A 42 -9.76 -4.13 -4.62
N ILE A 43 -8.98 -4.83 -5.43
CA ILE A 43 -7.64 -5.28 -5.06
C ILE A 43 -6.71 -4.09 -4.83
N THR A 44 -6.81 -3.08 -5.67
CA THR A 44 -5.98 -1.88 -5.55
C THR A 44 -6.27 -1.16 -4.23
N LEU A 45 -7.54 -1.01 -3.87
CA LEU A 45 -7.91 -0.36 -2.61
C LEU A 45 -7.42 -1.14 -1.39
N ASP A 46 -7.56 -2.46 -1.42
CA ASP A 46 -7.06 -3.31 -0.33
C ASP A 46 -5.55 -3.20 -0.19
N ALA A 47 -4.83 -3.24 -1.31
CA ALA A 47 -3.38 -3.16 -1.32
C ALA A 47 -2.89 -1.78 -0.87
N LEU A 48 -3.51 -0.71 -1.34
CA LEU A 48 -3.15 0.66 -0.94
C LEU A 48 -3.39 0.88 0.53
N MET A 49 -4.53 0.43 1.06
CA MET A 49 -4.84 0.59 2.47
C MET A 49 -3.83 -0.16 3.33
N PHE A 50 -3.51 -1.39 2.99
CA PHE A 50 -2.52 -2.16 3.75
C PHE A 50 -1.13 -1.53 3.63
N GLY A 51 -0.71 -1.15 2.44
CA GLY A 51 0.61 -0.56 2.22
C GLY A 51 0.80 0.77 2.94
N PHE A 52 -0.18 1.66 2.86
CA PHE A 52 -0.08 2.98 3.46
C PHE A 52 -0.36 3.00 4.97
N TYR A 53 -1.29 2.18 5.45
CA TYR A 53 -1.73 2.27 6.85
C TYR A 53 -1.57 0.97 7.64
N GLY A 54 -1.22 -0.12 7.00
CA GLY A 54 -1.05 -1.41 7.67
C GLY A 54 -2.35 -2.03 8.15
N LYS A 55 -3.46 -1.67 7.54
CA LYS A 55 -4.79 -2.12 7.95
C LYS A 55 -5.60 -2.61 6.75
N PRO A 56 -6.58 -3.50 6.95
CA PRO A 56 -7.46 -3.89 5.87
C PRO A 56 -8.41 -2.76 5.49
N TYR A 57 -8.71 -2.64 4.21
CA TYR A 57 -9.72 -1.71 3.73
C TYR A 57 -11.12 -2.22 4.06
N ARG A 58 -11.36 -3.50 3.77
CA ARG A 58 -12.64 -4.15 4.08
C ARG A 58 -12.71 -4.56 5.55
N LYS A 59 -13.93 -4.82 6.04
CA LYS A 59 -14.14 -5.19 7.45
C LYS A 59 -13.78 -6.65 7.72
N ILE A 60 -12.49 -6.96 7.71
CA ILE A 60 -11.95 -8.28 8.00
C ILE A 60 -10.77 -8.12 8.95
N LYS A 61 -10.31 -9.23 9.52
CA LYS A 61 -9.11 -9.22 10.36
C LYS A 61 -7.88 -8.98 9.49
N LEU A 62 -6.87 -8.32 10.05
CA LEU A 62 -5.61 -8.08 9.35
C LEU A 62 -5.01 -9.38 8.80
N SER A 63 -5.02 -10.45 9.60
CA SER A 63 -4.50 -11.76 9.19
C SER A 63 -5.24 -12.35 7.99
N SER A 64 -6.49 -11.94 7.77
CA SER A 64 -7.29 -12.43 6.63
C SER A 64 -6.89 -11.84 5.29
N LEU A 65 -6.02 -10.83 5.27
CA LEU A 65 -5.44 -10.31 4.03
C LEU A 65 -4.48 -11.31 3.40
N GLN A 66 -3.85 -12.16 4.22
CA GLN A 66 -2.91 -13.14 3.73
C GLN A 66 -3.62 -14.30 3.04
N ASN A 67 -3.03 -14.78 1.94
CA ASN A 67 -3.58 -15.92 1.20
C ASN A 67 -3.70 -17.15 2.12
N HIS A 68 -4.89 -17.73 2.18
CA HIS A 68 -5.19 -18.84 3.09
C HIS A 68 -4.50 -20.16 2.72
N ILE A 69 -4.25 -20.36 1.43
CA ILE A 69 -3.64 -21.59 0.95
C ILE A 69 -2.17 -21.63 1.31
N ASN A 70 -1.44 -20.57 0.99
CA ASN A 70 0.00 -20.51 1.26
C ASN A 70 0.31 -20.07 2.69
N ASN A 71 -0.50 -19.18 3.24
CA ASN A 71 -0.44 -18.73 4.63
C ASN A 71 0.95 -18.28 5.08
N LYS A 72 1.69 -17.60 4.19
CA LYS A 72 3.04 -17.12 4.47
C LYS A 72 3.44 -16.04 3.49
N GLU A 73 4.48 -15.28 3.87
CA GLU A 73 5.15 -14.32 2.99
C GLU A 73 4.21 -13.42 2.20
N MET A 74 3.21 -12.84 2.88
CA MET A 74 2.37 -11.83 2.26
C MET A 74 3.19 -10.56 2.01
N ARG A 75 3.12 -10.03 0.80
CA ARG A 75 3.84 -8.81 0.42
C ARG A 75 2.96 -7.89 -0.40
N VAL A 76 3.07 -6.60 -0.11
CA VAL A 76 2.48 -5.53 -0.91
C VAL A 76 3.55 -4.47 -1.11
N ASN A 77 3.83 -4.15 -2.37
CA ASN A 77 4.77 -3.09 -2.73
C ASN A 77 4.01 -2.02 -3.52
N ILE A 78 4.19 -0.77 -3.12
CA ILE A 78 3.54 0.36 -3.79
C ILE A 78 4.61 1.34 -4.25
N LYS A 79 4.55 1.70 -5.54
CA LYS A 79 5.41 2.76 -6.10
C LYS A 79 4.55 3.97 -6.39
N PHE A 80 4.96 5.11 -5.90
CA PHE A 80 4.24 6.36 -6.10
C PHE A 80 5.17 7.55 -6.16
N THR A 81 4.65 8.66 -6.66
CA THR A 81 5.39 9.93 -6.70
C THR A 81 4.62 11.00 -5.94
N LYS A 82 5.36 11.94 -5.37
CA LYS A 82 4.82 13.10 -4.68
C LYS A 82 5.84 14.23 -4.79
N ASN A 83 5.43 15.38 -5.31
CA ASN A 83 6.30 16.55 -5.43
C ASN A 83 7.63 16.25 -6.13
N ASN A 84 7.61 15.47 -7.20
CA ASN A 84 8.79 15.05 -7.96
C ASN A 84 9.71 14.06 -7.26
N ASP A 85 9.36 13.58 -6.06
CA ASP A 85 10.08 12.53 -5.38
C ASP A 85 9.43 11.18 -5.67
N GLU A 86 10.25 10.17 -5.87
CA GLU A 86 9.80 8.80 -6.06
C GLU A 86 9.86 8.04 -4.75
N TYR A 87 8.75 7.41 -4.38
CA TYR A 87 8.66 6.61 -3.16
C TYR A 87 8.28 5.19 -3.48
N GLU A 88 8.74 4.28 -2.64
CA GLU A 88 8.35 2.88 -2.70
C GLU A 88 8.12 2.36 -1.30
N ILE A 89 6.99 1.69 -1.08
CA ILE A 89 6.67 1.07 0.21
C ILE A 89 6.65 -0.43 0.02
N HIS A 90 7.41 -1.13 0.87
CA HIS A 90 7.37 -2.59 0.95
C HIS A 90 6.78 -2.96 2.31
N ARG A 91 5.67 -3.64 2.31
CA ARG A 91 5.03 -4.06 3.55
C ARG A 91 4.53 -5.50 3.43
N GLY A 92 4.59 -6.23 4.52
CA GLY A 92 4.15 -7.62 4.50
C GLY A 92 3.98 -8.24 5.87
N MET A 93 3.52 -9.48 5.87
CA MET A 93 3.35 -10.31 7.06
C MET A 93 3.99 -11.68 6.83
N ASN A 94 4.38 -12.31 7.94
CA ASN A 94 4.96 -13.66 7.99
C ASN A 94 6.14 -13.87 7.03
N PRO A 95 7.27 -13.17 7.22
CA PRO A 95 7.56 -12.27 8.33
C PRO A 95 7.07 -10.85 8.11
N SER A 96 6.97 -10.10 9.20
CA SER A 96 6.58 -8.70 9.16
C SER A 96 7.67 -7.87 8.46
N VAL A 97 7.24 -7.10 7.46
CA VAL A 97 8.13 -6.21 6.71
C VAL A 97 7.46 -4.84 6.59
N PHE A 98 8.23 -3.80 6.84
CA PHE A 98 7.79 -2.44 6.59
C PHE A 98 9.00 -1.59 6.26
N LYS A 99 9.16 -1.24 4.97
CA LYS A 99 10.27 -0.43 4.47
C LYS A 99 9.75 0.67 3.57
N ILE A 100 10.30 1.85 3.71
CA ILE A 100 9.97 3.01 2.88
C ILE A 100 11.25 3.48 2.20
N PHE A 101 11.18 3.64 0.88
CA PHE A 101 12.28 4.14 0.08
C PHE A 101 11.91 5.49 -0.51
N LYS A 102 12.84 6.42 -0.52
CA LYS A 102 12.70 7.71 -1.18
C LYS A 102 13.83 7.88 -2.19
N ASN A 103 13.46 8.01 -3.45
CA ASN A 103 14.43 8.13 -4.56
C ASN A 103 15.49 7.02 -4.53
N GLY A 104 15.06 5.80 -4.21
CA GLY A 104 15.92 4.63 -4.17
C GLY A 104 16.62 4.39 -2.85
N ASP A 105 16.58 5.33 -1.92
CA ASP A 105 17.27 5.21 -0.63
C ASP A 105 16.31 4.80 0.47
N LEU A 106 16.69 3.78 1.25
CA LEU A 106 15.91 3.31 2.37
C LEU A 106 15.87 4.34 3.49
N ILE A 107 14.68 4.66 3.95
CA ILE A 107 14.48 5.47 5.15
C ILE A 107 14.39 4.50 6.33
N ASP A 108 15.41 4.46 7.19
CA ASP A 108 15.46 3.52 8.31
C ASP A 108 15.79 4.16 9.66
N GLU A 109 15.53 5.45 9.78
CA GLU A 109 15.94 6.26 10.94
C GLU A 109 15.08 6.05 12.20
N TYR A 110 14.04 5.25 12.12
CA TYR A 110 13.05 5.14 13.19
C TYR A 110 13.19 3.84 13.97
N ALA A 111 13.16 3.97 15.29
CA ALA A 111 13.42 2.85 16.20
C ALA A 111 12.30 1.82 16.26
N ASN A 112 11.06 2.20 15.95
CA ASN A 112 9.93 1.27 16.01
C ASN A 112 8.92 1.52 14.89
N ILE A 113 8.08 0.50 14.65
CA ILE A 113 7.09 0.53 13.57
C ILE A 113 6.06 1.64 13.75
N LYS A 114 5.69 1.91 15.00
CA LYS A 114 4.67 2.93 15.28
C LYS A 114 5.13 4.33 14.88
N ASP A 115 6.37 4.67 15.19
CA ASP A 115 6.94 5.96 14.80
C ASP A 115 7.17 6.03 13.30
N TYR A 116 7.54 4.92 12.69
CA TYR A 116 7.75 4.81 11.25
C TYR A 116 6.42 5.03 10.52
N GLN A 117 5.35 4.41 11.00
CA GLN A 117 4.00 4.59 10.47
C GLN A 117 3.53 6.05 10.60
N LYS A 118 3.80 6.65 11.74
CA LYS A 118 3.44 8.05 11.99
C LYS A 118 4.15 8.99 11.01
N MET A 119 5.42 8.75 10.78
CA MET A 119 6.20 9.54 9.81
C MET A 119 5.60 9.40 8.41
N LEU A 120 5.25 8.19 8.01
CA LEU A 120 4.63 7.95 6.69
C LEU A 120 3.32 8.73 6.56
N GLU A 121 2.45 8.65 7.56
CA GLU A 121 1.16 9.33 7.51
C GLU A 121 1.27 10.85 7.56
N GLU A 122 2.14 11.38 8.40
CA GLU A 122 2.23 12.83 8.62
C GLU A 122 3.13 13.56 7.66
N SER A 123 4.24 12.93 7.26
CA SER A 123 5.28 13.61 6.47
C SER A 123 5.28 13.24 4.99
N ILE A 124 4.83 12.06 4.64
CA ILE A 124 4.85 11.59 3.25
C ILE A 124 3.45 11.61 2.65
N ILE A 125 2.54 10.81 3.18
CA ILE A 125 1.17 10.72 2.64
C ILE A 125 0.39 12.01 2.94
N GLU A 126 0.57 12.55 4.13
CA GLU A 126 -0.12 13.74 4.63
C GLU A 126 -1.64 13.60 4.64
N THR A 127 -2.11 12.37 4.78
CA THR A 127 -3.53 12.05 4.79
C THR A 127 -3.77 10.96 5.81
N SER A 128 -4.74 11.14 6.69
CA SER A 128 -5.09 10.13 7.68
C SER A 128 -5.83 8.96 7.04
N GLU A 129 -5.82 7.81 7.71
CA GLU A 129 -6.55 6.63 7.27
C GLU A 129 -8.03 6.94 7.03
N LYS A 130 -8.64 7.69 7.95
CA LYS A 130 -10.05 8.06 7.85
C LYS A 130 -10.33 8.90 6.60
N THR A 131 -9.50 9.89 6.37
CA THR A 131 -9.63 10.76 5.19
C THR A 131 -9.40 9.97 3.91
N PHE A 132 -8.38 9.11 3.90
CA PHE A 132 -8.08 8.27 2.75
C PHE A 132 -9.27 7.38 2.39
N ARG A 133 -9.90 6.74 3.38
CA ARG A 133 -11.09 5.91 3.16
C ARG A 133 -12.22 6.69 2.51
N ASN A 134 -12.43 7.91 2.98
CA ASN A 134 -13.51 8.76 2.47
C ASN A 134 -13.26 9.25 1.04
N LEU A 135 -12.01 9.47 0.67
CA LEU A 135 -11.64 9.95 -0.66
C LEU A 135 -11.74 8.86 -1.73
N ILE A 136 -11.53 7.61 -1.35
CA ILE A 136 -11.44 6.51 -2.30
C ILE A 136 -12.76 5.78 -2.50
N VAL A 137 -13.66 5.86 -1.54
CA VAL A 137 -14.97 5.21 -1.62
C VAL A 137 -15.91 6.08 -2.43
N LEU A 138 -15.70 6.18 -3.69
CA LEU A 138 -16.63 6.90 -4.57
C LEU A 138 -17.29 5.93 -5.54
#